data_a2000649e2d7e1c0a65dde884be11b2c
#
_entry.id   a2000649e2d7e1c0a65dde884be11b2c
#
_cell.length_a   1.000
_cell.length_b   1.000
_cell.length_c   1.000
_cell.angle_alpha   90.00
_cell.angle_beta   90.00
_cell.angle_gamma   90.00
#
_symmetry.space_group_name_H-M   'P 1'
#
loop_
_entity.id
_entity.type
_entity.pdbx_description
1 polymer ?
#
loop_
_entity_poly.entity_id
_entity_poly.type
_entity_poly.pdbx_seq_one_letter_code
_entity_poly.pdbx_strand_id
1 'polypeptide(L)'
;FIFGGLVSDKMFEVFGGGGFVFALRVLPVIVFFSSLIAVLYYLGIMQIVIRLLGGGLQKVLGTSRTESLSATANIFVGQTEAPLVVRPYISTMTQSELFAVMCGGLASVAGSVLAGYAQMGVPLEYLIAASFMAAPGGLLFAKLIVPETEKTHDKTDAAELIAEEDRPANVIDAAASGAASGMQLALNVGAMLLAFIALIALINGMLGGIGGWFDYPQLSLELILGWVFSPIAYLIGVPWNEAQIAGSFIGQKIIVNEFVAFMNFGEYLKADAEVAAAGLQVLSDHTKASISFAVCG
;
A
#
# COMPACT_ATOMS: atom_id res chain seq x y z
N PHE A 1 -5.80 -10.50 -22.92
CA PHE A 1 -6.73 -11.34 -23.67
C PHE A 1 -8.18 -10.92 -23.40
N ILE A 2 -8.67 -10.92 -22.14
CA ILE A 2 -10.06 -10.60 -21.79
C ILE A 2 -10.44 -9.16 -22.22
N PHE A 3 -9.58 -8.21 -22.01
CA PHE A 3 -9.84 -6.81 -22.33
C PHE A 3 -9.33 -6.37 -23.72
N GLY A 4 -8.60 -7.25 -24.42
CA GLY A 4 -8.11 -7.03 -25.78
C GLY A 4 -7.42 -5.65 -25.96
N GLY A 5 -7.85 -4.92 -26.98
CA GLY A 5 -7.35 -3.59 -27.29
C GLY A 5 -7.71 -2.50 -26.27
N LEU A 6 -8.67 -2.75 -25.36
CA LEU A 6 -9.09 -1.77 -24.35
C LEU A 6 -7.99 -1.37 -23.34
N VAL A 7 -6.92 -2.17 -23.25
CA VAL A 7 -5.75 -1.85 -22.42
C VAL A 7 -4.61 -1.19 -23.21
N SER A 8 -4.79 -0.98 -24.52
CA SER A 8 -3.78 -0.35 -25.38
C SER A 8 -3.91 1.18 -25.36
N ASP A 9 -2.77 1.88 -25.43
CA ASP A 9 -2.74 3.36 -25.48
C ASP A 9 -3.45 3.89 -26.73
N LYS A 10 -3.37 3.15 -27.86
CA LYS A 10 -4.05 3.51 -29.12
C LYS A 10 -5.57 3.62 -28.97
N MET A 11 -6.18 2.81 -28.12
CA MET A 11 -7.62 2.85 -27.89
C MET A 11 -8.03 4.17 -27.23
N PHE A 12 -7.22 4.68 -26.31
CA PHE A 12 -7.47 5.92 -25.61
C PHE A 12 -7.22 7.15 -26.48
N GLU A 13 -6.26 7.09 -27.40
CA GLU A 13 -6.04 8.13 -28.40
C GLU A 13 -7.28 8.29 -29.30
N VAL A 14 -7.89 7.19 -29.72
CA VAL A 14 -9.08 7.20 -30.59
C VAL A 14 -10.32 7.77 -29.91
N PHE A 15 -10.50 7.51 -28.62
CA PHE A 15 -11.68 7.96 -27.85
C PHE A 15 -11.45 9.29 -27.10
N GLY A 16 -10.28 9.93 -27.26
CA GLY A 16 -10.00 11.24 -26.65
C GLY A 16 -9.87 11.24 -25.13
N GLY A 17 -9.66 10.08 -24.54
CA GLY A 17 -9.41 9.92 -23.10
C GLY A 17 -7.93 9.97 -22.76
N GLY A 18 -7.57 10.41 -21.57
CA GLY A 18 -6.18 10.57 -21.09
C GLY A 18 -5.36 9.30 -20.90
N GLY A 19 -5.57 8.26 -21.68
CA GLY A 19 -4.71 7.09 -21.79
C GLY A 19 -4.73 6.08 -20.66
N PHE A 20 -5.14 6.45 -19.43
CA PHE A 20 -5.10 5.55 -18.28
C PHE A 20 -6.50 5.27 -17.72
N VAL A 21 -6.97 4.03 -17.84
CA VAL A 21 -8.23 3.58 -17.21
C VAL A 21 -7.91 2.61 -16.09
N PHE A 22 -8.04 3.08 -14.85
CA PHE A 22 -7.75 2.33 -13.63
C PHE A 22 -8.41 0.94 -13.61
N ALA A 23 -9.70 0.88 -13.94
CA ALA A 23 -10.48 -0.36 -13.91
C ALA A 23 -9.94 -1.44 -14.86
N LEU A 24 -9.31 -1.06 -15.96
CA LEU A 24 -8.80 -2.00 -16.96
C LEU A 24 -7.32 -2.31 -16.82
N ARG A 25 -6.54 -1.39 -16.21
CA ARG A 25 -5.10 -1.54 -16.07
C ARG A 25 -4.68 -2.01 -14.68
N VAL A 26 -5.33 -1.54 -13.61
CA VAL A 26 -4.92 -1.82 -12.23
C VAL A 26 -5.70 -3.00 -11.63
N LEU A 27 -7.03 -2.98 -11.72
CA LEU A 27 -7.84 -4.02 -11.06
C LEU A 27 -7.54 -5.45 -11.53
N PRO A 28 -7.32 -5.72 -12.85
CA PRO A 28 -6.96 -7.07 -13.30
C PRO A 28 -5.59 -7.54 -12.79
N VAL A 29 -4.67 -6.61 -12.58
CA VAL A 29 -3.33 -6.91 -12.06
C VAL A 29 -3.42 -7.39 -10.61
N ILE A 30 -4.29 -6.78 -9.80
CA ILE A 30 -4.55 -7.24 -8.42
C ILE A 30 -5.05 -8.68 -8.41
N VAL A 31 -5.99 -9.04 -9.29
CA VAL A 31 -6.51 -10.41 -9.41
C VAL A 31 -5.42 -11.40 -9.77
N PHE A 32 -4.57 -11.06 -10.76
CA PHE A 32 -3.47 -11.90 -11.17
C PHE A 32 -2.46 -12.14 -10.04
N PHE A 33 -2.01 -11.07 -9.38
CA PHE A 33 -1.03 -11.21 -8.31
C PHE A 33 -1.58 -11.95 -7.09
N SER A 34 -2.84 -11.74 -6.72
CA SER A 34 -3.49 -12.52 -5.67
C SER A 34 -3.52 -14.02 -6.00
N SER A 35 -3.83 -14.37 -7.25
CA SER A 35 -3.78 -15.76 -7.72
C SER A 35 -2.36 -16.33 -7.68
N LEU A 36 -1.37 -15.58 -8.16
CA LEU A 36 0.04 -15.98 -8.14
C LEU A 36 0.56 -16.22 -6.73
N ILE A 37 0.26 -15.31 -5.81
CA ILE A 37 0.65 -15.44 -4.39
C ILE A 37 0.01 -16.68 -3.77
N ALA A 38 -1.27 -16.96 -4.05
CA ALA A 38 -1.95 -18.15 -3.55
C ALA A 38 -1.30 -19.46 -4.06
N VAL A 39 -0.88 -19.49 -5.32
CA VAL A 39 -0.11 -20.62 -5.89
C VAL A 39 1.23 -20.76 -5.18
N LEU A 40 1.98 -19.69 -4.96
CA LEU A 40 3.27 -19.72 -4.26
C LEU A 40 3.13 -20.19 -2.81
N TYR A 41 2.02 -19.83 -2.14
CA TYR A 41 1.68 -20.36 -0.82
C TYR A 41 1.38 -21.86 -0.87
N TYR A 42 0.58 -22.32 -1.83
CA TYR A 42 0.26 -23.73 -2.00
C TYR A 42 1.52 -24.59 -2.24
N LEU A 43 2.46 -24.08 -3.04
CA LEU A 43 3.74 -24.74 -3.32
C LEU A 43 4.74 -24.72 -2.15
N GLY A 44 4.43 -24.02 -1.07
CA GLY A 44 5.32 -23.90 0.09
C GLY A 44 6.47 -22.87 -0.10
N ILE A 45 6.56 -22.23 -1.25
CA ILE A 45 7.64 -21.27 -1.56
C ILE A 45 7.56 -20.06 -0.61
N MET A 46 6.36 -19.51 -0.41
CA MET A 46 6.18 -18.35 0.46
C MET A 46 6.54 -18.65 1.91
N GLN A 47 6.23 -19.84 2.41
CA GLN A 47 6.59 -20.27 3.77
C GLN A 47 8.10 -20.32 3.97
N ILE A 48 8.85 -20.77 2.95
CA ILE A 48 10.31 -20.79 2.97
C ILE A 48 10.86 -19.36 3.00
N VAL A 49 10.34 -18.48 2.14
CA VAL A 49 10.76 -17.07 2.06
C VAL A 49 10.46 -16.35 3.38
N ILE A 50 9.25 -16.46 3.91
CA ILE A 50 8.84 -15.81 5.17
C ILE A 50 9.67 -16.33 6.33
N ARG A 51 9.94 -17.64 6.40
CA ARG A 51 10.76 -18.26 7.45
C ARG A 51 12.22 -17.78 7.39
N LEU A 52 12.79 -17.69 6.19
CA LEU A 52 14.17 -17.25 5.98
C LEU A 52 14.34 -15.78 6.36
N LEU A 53 13.50 -14.90 5.80
CA LEU A 53 13.55 -13.46 6.05
C LEU A 53 13.15 -13.12 7.49
N GLY A 54 12.09 -13.75 8.02
CA GLY A 54 11.63 -13.56 9.39
C GLY A 54 12.65 -14.02 10.41
N GLY A 55 13.33 -15.16 10.16
CA GLY A 55 14.44 -15.60 11.00
C GLY A 55 15.65 -14.66 10.97
N GLY A 56 15.94 -14.07 9.80
CA GLY A 56 16.94 -13.02 9.66
C GLY A 56 16.57 -11.76 10.45
N LEU A 57 15.34 -11.30 10.31
CA LEU A 57 14.81 -10.13 10.99
C LEU A 57 14.80 -10.31 12.51
N GLN A 58 14.34 -11.47 13.00
CA GLN A 58 14.40 -11.85 14.41
C GLN A 58 15.82 -11.75 14.98
N LYS A 59 16.80 -12.30 14.24
CA LYS A 59 18.18 -12.33 14.69
C LYS A 59 18.82 -10.93 14.73
N VAL A 60 18.46 -10.06 13.78
CA VAL A 60 19.01 -8.70 13.67
C VAL A 60 18.37 -7.76 14.69
N LEU A 61 17.05 -7.83 14.85
CA LEU A 61 16.29 -6.91 15.71
C LEU A 61 16.10 -7.42 17.14
N GLY A 62 16.30 -8.72 17.40
CA GLY A 62 16.05 -9.32 18.70
C GLY A 62 14.56 -9.38 19.08
N THR A 63 13.67 -9.29 18.11
CA THR A 63 12.20 -9.41 18.29
C THR A 63 11.80 -10.87 18.41
N SER A 64 10.54 -11.14 18.84
CA SER A 64 10.07 -12.51 18.88
C SER A 64 9.89 -13.10 17.48
N ARG A 65 9.82 -14.44 17.41
CA ARG A 65 9.63 -15.15 16.14
C ARG A 65 8.29 -14.83 15.51
N THR A 66 7.25 -14.74 16.30
CA THR A 66 5.88 -14.44 15.84
C THR A 66 5.77 -13.06 15.24
N GLU A 67 6.35 -12.06 15.88
CA GLU A 67 6.42 -10.68 15.35
C GLU A 67 7.17 -10.61 14.03
N SER A 68 8.36 -11.22 14.00
CA SER A 68 9.23 -11.22 12.82
C SER A 68 8.60 -11.94 11.63
N LEU A 69 7.91 -13.07 11.87
CA LEU A 69 7.19 -13.80 10.82
C LEU A 69 6.00 -13.00 10.29
N SER A 70 5.21 -12.38 11.15
CA SER A 70 4.08 -11.54 10.74
C SER A 70 4.54 -10.32 9.95
N ALA A 71 5.56 -9.60 10.45
CA ALA A 71 6.12 -8.45 9.76
C ALA A 71 6.69 -8.81 8.38
N THR A 72 7.36 -9.97 8.28
CA THR A 72 7.88 -10.46 7.00
C THR A 72 6.77 -10.89 6.05
N ALA A 73 5.71 -11.52 6.56
CA ALA A 73 4.56 -11.89 5.74
C ALA A 73 3.89 -10.67 5.12
N ASN A 74 3.79 -9.57 5.86
CA ASN A 74 3.22 -8.31 5.38
C ASN A 74 3.94 -7.71 4.17
N ILE A 75 5.21 -8.06 3.91
CA ILE A 75 5.92 -7.64 2.68
C ILE A 75 5.21 -8.17 1.42
N PHE A 76 4.62 -9.35 1.50
CA PHE A 76 4.10 -10.09 0.35
C PHE A 76 2.58 -10.15 0.31
N VAL A 77 1.94 -10.17 1.47
CA VAL A 77 0.49 -10.31 1.60
C VAL A 77 -0.11 -9.14 2.38
N GLY A 78 -1.42 -8.98 2.28
CA GLY A 78 -2.13 -7.90 2.93
C GLY A 78 -2.20 -8.04 4.45
N GLN A 79 -2.64 -6.97 5.07
CA GLN A 79 -2.83 -6.88 6.52
C GLN A 79 -3.85 -7.89 7.09
N THR A 80 -4.71 -8.44 6.26
CA THR A 80 -5.69 -9.47 6.64
C THR A 80 -5.11 -10.88 6.60
N GLU A 81 -4.17 -11.14 5.70
CA GLU A 81 -3.56 -12.46 5.51
C GLU A 81 -2.31 -12.67 6.38
N ALA A 82 -1.49 -11.65 6.56
CA ALA A 82 -0.24 -11.76 7.30
C ALA A 82 -0.43 -12.23 8.76
N PRO A 83 -1.42 -11.76 9.54
CA PRO A 83 -1.67 -12.27 10.88
C PRO A 83 -2.08 -13.75 10.92
N LEU A 84 -2.59 -14.30 9.81
CA LEU A 84 -2.96 -15.72 9.73
C LEU A 84 -1.74 -16.62 9.89
N VAL A 85 -0.56 -16.18 9.48
CA VAL A 85 0.72 -16.91 9.64
C VAL A 85 1.03 -17.17 11.12
N VAL A 86 0.59 -16.28 12.00
CA VAL A 86 0.82 -16.35 13.45
C VAL A 86 -0.45 -16.60 14.25
N ARG A 87 -1.58 -16.89 13.59
CA ARG A 87 -2.90 -17.12 14.20
C ARG A 87 -2.87 -18.10 15.39
N PRO A 88 -2.18 -19.25 15.33
CA PRO A 88 -2.16 -20.22 16.44
C PRO A 88 -1.54 -19.65 17.73
N TYR A 89 -0.74 -18.60 17.63
CA TYR A 89 -0.02 -18.00 18.76
C TYR A 89 -0.69 -16.77 19.33
N ILE A 90 -1.70 -16.21 18.66
CA ILE A 90 -2.37 -14.94 19.06
C ILE A 90 -2.85 -15.02 20.53
N SER A 91 -3.39 -16.16 20.96
CA SER A 91 -3.88 -16.35 22.33
C SER A 91 -2.78 -16.37 23.39
N THR A 92 -1.53 -16.57 23.01
CA THR A 92 -0.37 -16.66 23.91
C THR A 92 0.61 -15.51 23.72
N MET A 93 0.31 -14.57 22.83
CA MET A 93 1.12 -13.37 22.59
C MET A 93 1.05 -12.41 23.77
N THR A 94 2.15 -11.73 24.02
CA THR A 94 2.18 -10.56 24.91
C THR A 94 1.42 -9.39 24.26
N GLN A 95 1.06 -8.39 25.06
CA GLN A 95 0.44 -7.16 24.53
C GLN A 95 1.36 -6.45 23.52
N SER A 96 2.66 -6.46 23.76
CA SER A 96 3.66 -5.88 22.87
C SER A 96 3.76 -6.64 21.54
N GLU A 97 3.74 -7.99 21.58
CA GLU A 97 3.73 -8.83 20.37
C GLU A 97 2.48 -8.59 19.53
N LEU A 98 1.31 -8.58 20.18
CA LEU A 98 0.03 -8.36 19.49
C LEU A 98 0.00 -6.96 18.86
N PHE A 99 0.46 -5.95 19.59
CA PHE A 99 0.56 -4.57 19.06
C PHE A 99 1.52 -4.49 17.87
N ALA A 100 2.65 -5.20 17.91
CA ALA A 100 3.60 -5.25 16.80
C ALA A 100 2.99 -5.90 15.54
N VAL A 101 2.20 -6.95 15.69
CA VAL A 101 1.46 -7.58 14.57
C VAL A 101 0.46 -6.59 13.96
N MET A 102 -0.27 -5.84 14.79
CA MET A 102 -1.22 -4.82 14.33
C MET A 102 -0.50 -3.66 13.61
N CYS A 103 0.59 -3.14 14.18
CA CYS A 103 1.40 -2.09 13.55
C CYS A 103 1.97 -2.53 12.21
N GLY A 104 2.48 -3.76 12.12
CA GLY A 104 3.00 -4.32 10.88
C GLY A 104 1.96 -4.33 9.76
N GLY A 105 0.72 -4.69 10.07
CA GLY A 105 -0.38 -4.67 9.11
C GLY A 105 -0.75 -3.26 8.63
N LEU A 106 -0.65 -2.25 9.50
CA LEU A 106 -0.96 -0.86 9.17
C LEU A 106 0.19 -0.12 8.46
N ALA A 107 1.43 -0.58 8.67
CA ALA A 107 2.64 0.07 8.15
C ALA A 107 3.08 -0.49 6.79
N SER A 108 2.39 -1.49 6.23
CA SER A 108 2.81 -2.16 5.01
C SER A 108 1.70 -2.21 3.97
N VAL A 109 2.12 -2.30 2.72
CA VAL A 109 1.22 -2.46 1.56
C VAL A 109 1.25 -3.91 1.09
N ALA A 110 0.08 -4.44 0.76
CA ALA A 110 -0.03 -5.80 0.23
C ALA A 110 0.72 -5.97 -1.08
N GLY A 111 1.54 -7.02 -1.21
CA GLY A 111 2.30 -7.32 -2.42
C GLY A 111 1.44 -7.42 -3.68
N SER A 112 0.19 -7.88 -3.56
CA SER A 112 -0.77 -7.98 -4.66
C SER A 112 -1.17 -6.64 -5.27
N VAL A 113 -1.08 -5.52 -4.53
CA VAL A 113 -1.45 -4.19 -5.01
C VAL A 113 -0.25 -3.37 -5.51
N LEU A 114 1.00 -3.75 -5.15
CA LEU A 114 2.22 -3.04 -5.58
C LEU A 114 2.30 -2.89 -7.09
N ALA A 115 1.98 -3.96 -7.82
CA ALA A 115 1.97 -3.91 -9.28
C ALA A 115 0.88 -2.96 -9.83
N GLY A 116 -0.21 -2.77 -9.09
CA GLY A 116 -1.23 -1.76 -9.39
C GLY A 116 -0.66 -0.33 -9.29
N TYR A 117 0.09 -0.04 -8.23
CA TYR A 117 0.73 1.28 -8.06
C TYR A 117 1.82 1.52 -9.11
N ALA A 118 2.57 0.49 -9.49
CA ALA A 118 3.52 0.59 -10.59
C ALA A 118 2.84 0.96 -11.92
N GLN A 119 1.62 0.47 -12.18
CA GLN A 119 0.83 0.87 -13.35
C GLN A 119 0.38 2.35 -13.29
N MET A 120 0.33 2.97 -12.12
CA MET A 120 0.06 4.41 -11.96
C MET A 120 1.31 5.28 -12.17
N GLY A 121 2.45 4.68 -12.53
CA GLY A 121 3.70 5.37 -12.82
C GLY A 121 4.69 5.42 -11.66
N VAL A 122 4.37 4.84 -10.49
CA VAL A 122 5.29 4.81 -9.36
C VAL A 122 6.41 3.80 -9.65
N PRO A 123 7.70 4.18 -9.54
CA PRO A 123 8.81 3.26 -9.79
C PRO A 123 8.76 2.04 -8.88
N LEU A 124 8.78 0.85 -9.49
CA LEU A 124 8.63 -0.42 -8.77
C LEU A 124 9.72 -0.65 -7.73
N GLU A 125 10.92 -0.14 -7.97
CA GLU A 125 12.04 -0.17 -7.04
C GLU A 125 11.73 0.51 -5.70
N TYR A 126 11.06 1.66 -5.72
CA TYR A 126 10.65 2.36 -4.49
C TYR A 126 9.54 1.59 -3.75
N LEU A 127 8.60 1.02 -4.49
CA LEU A 127 7.52 0.22 -3.90
C LEU A 127 8.05 -1.03 -3.20
N ILE A 128 8.95 -1.76 -3.86
CA ILE A 128 9.61 -2.94 -3.28
C ILE A 128 10.45 -2.53 -2.06
N ALA A 129 11.29 -1.50 -2.20
CA ALA A 129 12.12 -1.04 -1.10
C ALA A 129 11.26 -0.61 0.11
N ALA A 130 10.18 0.13 -0.12
CA ALA A 130 9.25 0.54 0.94
C ALA A 130 8.63 -0.67 1.66
N SER A 131 8.16 -1.69 0.92
CA SER A 131 7.60 -2.90 1.52
C SER A 131 8.60 -3.65 2.39
N PHE A 132 9.86 -3.75 1.96
CA PHE A 132 10.91 -4.36 2.77
C PHE A 132 11.30 -3.51 3.99
N MET A 133 11.31 -2.18 3.86
CA MET A 133 11.59 -1.26 4.97
C MET A 133 10.45 -1.17 5.97
N ALA A 134 9.21 -1.40 5.55
CA ALA A 134 8.04 -1.40 6.41
C ALA A 134 8.11 -2.47 7.51
N ALA A 135 8.68 -3.64 7.22
CA ALA A 135 8.78 -4.72 8.20
C ALA A 135 9.63 -4.33 9.44
N PRO A 136 10.90 -3.94 9.32
CA PRO A 136 11.68 -3.48 10.47
C PRO A 136 11.16 -2.15 11.03
N GLY A 137 10.66 -1.24 10.17
CA GLY A 137 10.12 0.05 10.59
C GLY A 137 8.88 -0.11 11.47
N GLY A 138 7.92 -0.92 11.07
CA GLY A 138 6.72 -1.22 11.85
C GLY A 138 7.05 -1.83 13.21
N LEU A 139 7.99 -2.78 13.26
CA LEU A 139 8.47 -3.37 14.51
C LEU A 139 9.15 -2.34 15.42
N LEU A 140 9.99 -1.47 14.85
CA LEU A 140 10.66 -0.40 15.60
C LEU A 140 9.64 0.52 16.27
N PHE A 141 8.70 1.07 15.50
CA PHE A 141 7.68 1.98 16.03
C PHE A 141 6.75 1.27 17.03
N ALA A 142 6.38 0.01 16.76
CA ALA A 142 5.59 -0.77 17.71
C ALA A 142 6.29 -0.90 19.06
N LYS A 143 7.59 -1.23 19.08
CA LYS A 143 8.36 -1.38 20.32
C LYS A 143 8.68 -0.05 21.01
N LEU A 144 8.72 1.06 20.29
CA LEU A 144 8.83 2.41 20.89
C LEU A 144 7.55 2.80 21.62
N ILE A 145 6.38 2.42 21.09
CA ILE A 145 5.06 2.77 21.68
C ILE A 145 4.69 1.81 22.79
N VAL A 146 4.82 0.49 22.53
CA VAL A 146 4.53 -0.58 23.49
C VAL A 146 5.76 -1.49 23.62
N PRO A 147 6.71 -1.14 24.50
CA PRO A 147 7.91 -1.93 24.70
C PRO A 147 7.59 -3.30 25.30
N GLU A 148 8.43 -4.30 24.99
CA GLU A 148 8.28 -5.64 25.55
C GLU A 148 8.74 -5.66 27.02
N THR A 149 7.84 -5.97 27.92
CA THR A 149 8.09 -6.09 29.36
C THR A 149 7.86 -7.49 29.91
N GLU A 150 7.32 -8.37 29.09
CA GLU A 150 6.99 -9.74 29.45
C GLU A 150 7.96 -10.73 28.81
N LYS A 151 7.98 -11.97 29.30
CA LYS A 151 8.75 -13.04 28.65
C LYS A 151 7.94 -13.57 27.46
N THR A 152 8.49 -13.41 26.27
CA THR A 152 7.91 -13.97 25.05
C THR A 152 7.99 -15.50 25.08
N HIS A 153 6.91 -16.15 24.68
CA HIS A 153 6.87 -17.61 24.55
C HIS A 153 7.36 -18.01 23.15
N ASP A 154 8.68 -18.11 22.97
CA ASP A 154 9.29 -18.59 21.72
C ASP A 154 9.01 -20.10 21.57
N LYS A 155 7.83 -20.46 21.03
CA LYS A 155 7.53 -21.85 20.66
C LYS A 155 8.02 -22.11 19.25
N THR A 156 8.93 -23.06 19.14
CA THR A 156 9.79 -23.31 17.97
C THR A 156 9.06 -23.93 16.75
N ASP A 157 7.83 -24.44 16.89
CA ASP A 157 7.19 -25.33 15.90
C ASP A 157 6.01 -24.68 15.11
N ALA A 158 6.03 -23.36 14.98
CA ALA A 158 4.97 -22.57 14.33
C ALA A 158 4.71 -22.85 12.84
N ALA A 159 5.56 -23.56 12.17
CA ALA A 159 5.47 -23.76 10.74
C ALA A 159 4.50 -24.87 10.28
N GLU A 160 4.01 -25.68 11.22
CA GLU A 160 3.13 -26.82 10.88
C GLU A 160 1.63 -26.54 11.02
N LEU A 161 1.25 -25.38 11.59
CA LEU A 161 -0.14 -25.10 11.95
C LEU A 161 -0.81 -24.01 11.07
N ILE A 162 -0.46 -23.90 9.79
CA ILE A 162 -1.43 -23.35 8.82
C ILE A 162 -2.55 -24.39 8.78
N ALA A 163 -3.70 -23.99 9.32
CA ALA A 163 -4.82 -24.88 9.55
C ALA A 163 -5.08 -25.75 8.31
N GLU A 164 -5.07 -27.06 8.48
CA GLU A 164 -5.37 -28.04 7.42
C GLU A 164 -6.77 -27.86 6.84
N GLU A 165 -7.65 -27.18 7.56
CA GLU A 165 -9.07 -27.01 7.22
C GLU A 165 -9.33 -26.16 5.97
N ASP A 166 -8.39 -25.27 5.54
CA ASP A 166 -8.56 -24.38 4.38
C ASP A 166 -7.54 -24.63 3.26
N ARG A 167 -6.87 -25.77 3.22
CA ARG A 167 -5.90 -26.04 2.15
C ARG A 167 -6.61 -26.30 0.81
N PRO A 168 -6.25 -25.57 -0.25
CA PRO A 168 -6.73 -25.89 -1.61
C PRO A 168 -6.39 -27.32 -1.99
N ALA A 169 -7.30 -27.98 -2.71
CA ALA A 169 -7.14 -29.39 -3.10
C ALA A 169 -5.97 -29.62 -4.08
N ASN A 170 -5.65 -28.64 -4.88
CA ASN A 170 -4.55 -28.67 -5.86
C ASN A 170 -4.14 -27.27 -6.29
N VAL A 171 -3.09 -27.16 -7.12
CA VAL A 171 -2.55 -25.87 -7.62
C VAL A 171 -3.59 -25.03 -8.36
N ILE A 172 -4.48 -25.68 -9.13
CA ILE A 172 -5.52 -24.99 -9.89
C ILE A 172 -6.57 -24.41 -8.94
N ASP A 173 -6.94 -25.16 -7.92
CA ASP A 173 -7.86 -24.72 -6.88
C ASP A 173 -7.27 -23.56 -6.07
N ALA A 174 -5.97 -23.62 -5.74
CA ALA A 174 -5.25 -22.51 -5.13
C ALA A 174 -5.27 -21.26 -6.01
N ALA A 175 -5.02 -21.40 -7.30
CA ALA A 175 -5.05 -20.30 -8.25
C ALA A 175 -6.45 -19.68 -8.36
N ALA A 176 -7.49 -20.53 -8.43
CA ALA A 176 -8.89 -20.10 -8.53
C ALA A 176 -9.35 -19.37 -7.24
N SER A 177 -9.04 -19.91 -6.08
CA SER A 177 -9.33 -19.29 -4.78
C SER A 177 -8.63 -17.95 -4.63
N GLY A 178 -7.34 -17.89 -4.99
CA GLY A 178 -6.58 -16.62 -4.99
C GLY A 178 -7.14 -15.60 -5.97
N ALA A 179 -7.59 -16.03 -7.16
CA ALA A 179 -8.24 -15.15 -8.11
C ALA A 179 -9.59 -14.63 -7.61
N ALA A 180 -10.38 -15.46 -6.91
CA ALA A 180 -11.65 -15.06 -6.32
C ALA A 180 -11.43 -14.01 -5.22
N SER A 181 -10.45 -14.23 -4.32
CA SER A 181 -10.06 -13.26 -3.29
C SER A 181 -9.54 -11.95 -3.89
N GLY A 182 -8.69 -12.04 -4.93
CA GLY A 182 -8.20 -10.88 -5.68
C GLY A 182 -9.30 -10.11 -6.39
N MET A 183 -10.32 -10.79 -6.92
CA MET A 183 -11.49 -10.16 -7.53
C MET A 183 -12.30 -9.39 -6.48
N GLN A 184 -12.52 -9.99 -5.30
CA GLN A 184 -13.21 -9.31 -4.20
C GLN A 184 -12.45 -8.07 -3.75
N LEU A 185 -11.13 -8.14 -3.62
CA LEU A 185 -10.28 -7.00 -3.33
C LEU A 185 -10.38 -5.92 -4.41
N ALA A 186 -10.30 -6.31 -5.69
CA ALA A 186 -10.42 -5.38 -6.81
C ALA A 186 -11.77 -4.68 -6.85
N LEU A 187 -12.87 -5.39 -6.60
CA LEU A 187 -14.21 -4.81 -6.51
C LEU A 187 -14.33 -3.82 -5.35
N ASN A 188 -13.78 -4.17 -4.18
CA ASN A 188 -13.79 -3.28 -3.01
C ASN A 188 -12.98 -2.00 -3.29
N VAL A 189 -11.78 -2.14 -3.87
CA VAL A 189 -10.94 -0.99 -4.26
C VAL A 189 -11.66 -0.12 -5.29
N GLY A 190 -12.26 -0.73 -6.32
CA GLY A 190 -13.01 0.00 -7.35
C GLY A 190 -14.21 0.76 -6.75
N ALA A 191 -14.98 0.13 -5.87
CA ALA A 191 -16.12 0.75 -5.20
C ALA A 191 -15.69 1.91 -4.28
N MET A 192 -14.62 1.71 -3.49
CA MET A 192 -14.08 2.78 -2.64
C MET A 192 -13.59 3.97 -3.45
N LEU A 193 -12.87 3.74 -4.55
CA LEU A 193 -12.39 4.82 -5.40
C LEU A 193 -13.53 5.60 -6.03
N LEU A 194 -14.56 4.93 -6.56
CA LEU A 194 -15.75 5.60 -7.08
C LEU A 194 -16.41 6.50 -6.03
N ALA A 195 -16.61 5.97 -4.82
CA ALA A 195 -17.23 6.71 -3.74
C ALA A 195 -16.36 7.89 -3.28
N PHE A 196 -15.08 7.66 -3.00
CA PHE A 196 -14.20 8.70 -2.44
C PHE A 196 -13.88 9.80 -3.44
N ILE A 197 -13.65 9.47 -4.72
CA ILE A 197 -13.43 10.50 -5.75
C ILE A 197 -14.66 11.40 -5.87
N ALA A 198 -15.87 10.82 -5.86
CA ALA A 198 -17.11 11.59 -5.90
C ALA A 198 -17.30 12.47 -4.65
N LEU A 199 -16.99 11.93 -3.45
CA LEU A 199 -17.06 12.69 -2.20
C LEU A 199 -16.03 13.82 -2.15
N ILE A 200 -14.80 13.57 -2.60
CA ILE A 200 -13.75 14.60 -2.69
C ILE A 200 -14.19 15.71 -3.66
N ALA A 201 -14.73 15.34 -4.82
CA ALA A 201 -15.24 16.31 -5.79
C ALA A 201 -16.40 17.17 -5.20
N LEU A 202 -17.30 16.54 -4.43
CA LEU A 202 -18.35 17.25 -3.71
C LEU A 202 -17.77 18.22 -2.67
N ILE A 203 -16.83 17.76 -1.84
CA ILE A 203 -16.17 18.58 -0.82
C ILE A 203 -15.43 19.74 -1.49
N ASN A 204 -14.68 19.49 -2.55
CA ASN A 204 -13.97 20.53 -3.29
C ASN A 204 -14.90 21.53 -3.92
N GLY A 205 -16.06 21.10 -4.43
CA GLY A 205 -17.10 22.01 -4.92
C GLY A 205 -17.64 22.93 -3.82
N MET A 206 -17.88 22.40 -2.62
CA MET A 206 -18.31 23.20 -1.46
C MET A 206 -17.20 24.14 -0.98
N LEU A 207 -15.96 23.66 -0.88
CA LEU A 207 -14.81 24.45 -0.44
C LEU A 207 -14.51 25.58 -1.43
N GLY A 208 -14.51 25.30 -2.73
CA GLY A 208 -14.36 26.33 -3.78
C GLY A 208 -15.46 27.38 -3.76
N GLY A 209 -16.71 26.98 -3.50
CA GLY A 209 -17.83 27.92 -3.31
C GLY A 209 -17.64 28.83 -2.10
N ILE A 210 -17.25 28.26 -0.95
CA ILE A 210 -16.93 29.04 0.27
C ILE A 210 -15.70 29.93 0.02
N GLY A 211 -14.65 29.36 -0.58
CA GLY A 211 -13.44 30.11 -0.93
C GLY A 211 -13.70 31.30 -1.85
N GLY A 212 -14.66 31.16 -2.77
CA GLY A 212 -15.09 32.25 -3.65
C GLY A 212 -15.67 33.46 -2.93
N TRP A 213 -16.26 33.28 -1.72
CA TRP A 213 -16.71 34.38 -0.89
C TRP A 213 -15.58 35.21 -0.29
N PHE A 214 -14.37 34.61 -0.24
CA PHE A 214 -13.15 35.23 0.31
C PHE A 214 -12.09 35.51 -0.76
N ASP A 215 -12.48 35.58 -2.02
CA ASP A 215 -11.57 35.75 -3.16
C ASP A 215 -10.51 34.65 -3.29
N TYR A 216 -10.82 33.43 -2.78
CA TYR A 216 -9.92 32.27 -2.80
C TYR A 216 -10.61 31.01 -3.38
N PRO A 217 -11.05 31.02 -4.67
CA PRO A 217 -11.82 29.94 -5.26
C PRO A 217 -11.06 28.62 -5.43
N GLN A 218 -9.74 28.63 -5.32
CA GLN A 218 -8.87 27.46 -5.40
C GLN A 218 -8.83 26.62 -4.10
N LEU A 219 -9.62 26.99 -3.07
CA LEU A 219 -9.67 26.23 -1.84
C LEU A 219 -10.16 24.81 -2.10
N SER A 220 -9.36 23.81 -1.75
CA SER A 220 -9.65 22.38 -1.94
C SER A 220 -9.21 21.56 -0.75
N LEU A 221 -9.67 20.33 -0.67
CA LEU A 221 -9.27 19.38 0.36
C LEU A 221 -7.76 19.11 0.29
N GLU A 222 -7.24 18.91 -0.92
CA GLU A 222 -5.83 18.67 -1.17
C GLU A 222 -4.96 19.83 -0.69
N LEU A 223 -5.41 21.06 -0.89
CA LEU A 223 -4.71 22.25 -0.42
C LEU A 223 -4.67 22.32 1.11
N ILE A 224 -5.80 22.06 1.77
CA ILE A 224 -5.89 22.02 3.23
C ILE A 224 -4.98 20.92 3.80
N LEU A 225 -5.05 19.73 3.24
CA LEU A 225 -4.18 18.61 3.64
C LEU A 225 -2.70 18.96 3.40
N GLY A 226 -2.41 19.63 2.29
CA GLY A 226 -1.08 20.14 2.00
C GLY A 226 -0.55 21.05 3.12
N TRP A 227 -1.33 22.00 3.59
CA TRP A 227 -0.94 22.89 4.69
C TRP A 227 -0.74 22.16 6.01
N VAL A 228 -1.68 21.27 6.36
CA VAL A 228 -1.64 20.52 7.63
C VAL A 228 -0.45 19.57 7.69
N PHE A 229 -0.14 18.89 6.58
CA PHE A 229 0.90 17.85 6.51
C PHE A 229 2.25 18.36 5.98
N SER A 230 2.37 19.64 5.55
CA SER A 230 3.67 20.22 5.15
C SER A 230 4.78 20.08 6.21
N PRO A 231 4.52 20.30 7.52
CA PRO A 231 5.56 20.11 8.52
C PRO A 231 6.06 18.66 8.59
N ILE A 232 5.16 17.68 8.41
CA ILE A 232 5.52 16.27 8.40
C ILE A 232 6.34 15.96 7.14
N ALA A 233 5.91 16.45 5.96
CA ALA A 233 6.66 16.32 4.73
C ALA A 233 8.08 16.89 4.86
N TYR A 234 8.21 18.06 5.47
CA TYR A 234 9.51 18.68 5.73
C TYR A 234 10.38 17.84 6.69
N LEU A 235 9.80 17.30 7.75
CA LEU A 235 10.53 16.47 8.73
C LEU A 235 11.05 15.16 8.12
N ILE A 236 10.38 14.59 7.12
CA ILE A 236 10.88 13.42 6.39
C ILE A 236 11.90 13.77 5.30
N GLY A 237 12.27 15.04 5.17
CA GLY A 237 13.36 15.50 4.30
C GLY A 237 12.92 16.17 3.00
N VAL A 238 11.62 16.40 2.76
CA VAL A 238 11.16 17.14 1.57
C VAL A 238 11.51 18.63 1.72
N PRO A 239 12.08 19.27 0.68
CA PRO A 239 12.34 20.71 0.69
C PRO A 239 11.05 21.53 0.95
N TRP A 240 11.15 22.63 1.72
CA TRP A 240 9.97 23.38 2.14
C TRP A 240 9.12 23.92 0.99
N ASN A 241 9.74 24.29 -0.14
CA ASN A 241 9.05 24.75 -1.34
C ASN A 241 8.23 23.66 -2.04
N GLU A 242 8.47 22.39 -1.74
CA GLU A 242 7.73 21.23 -2.25
C GLU A 242 6.89 20.54 -1.17
N ALA A 243 7.09 20.93 0.10
CA ALA A 243 6.50 20.28 1.27
C ALA A 243 4.96 20.34 1.29
N GLN A 244 4.36 21.37 0.72
CA GLN A 244 2.91 21.49 0.65
C GLN A 244 2.31 20.44 -0.29
N ILE A 245 2.92 20.22 -1.45
CA ILE A 245 2.46 19.22 -2.42
C ILE A 245 2.68 17.82 -1.86
N ALA A 246 3.86 17.55 -1.32
CA ALA A 246 4.16 16.27 -0.66
C ALA A 246 3.23 16.00 0.53
N GLY A 247 2.97 17.02 1.35
CA GLY A 247 2.04 16.96 2.47
C GLY A 247 0.61 16.65 2.02
N SER A 248 0.18 17.17 0.87
CA SER A 248 -1.12 16.82 0.29
C SER A 248 -1.26 15.33 0.04
N PHE A 249 -0.26 14.66 -0.54
CA PHE A 249 -0.32 13.21 -0.79
C PHE A 249 -0.27 12.39 0.51
N ILE A 250 0.56 12.79 1.47
CA ILE A 250 0.59 12.16 2.80
C ILE A 250 -0.78 12.30 3.47
N GLY A 251 -1.38 13.48 3.41
CA GLY A 251 -2.71 13.74 3.94
C GLY A 251 -3.80 12.94 3.24
N GLN A 252 -3.77 12.84 1.91
CA GLN A 252 -4.70 12.03 1.13
C GLN A 252 -4.62 10.55 1.52
N LYS A 253 -3.40 10.00 1.68
CA LYS A 253 -3.23 8.63 2.16
C LYS A 253 -3.90 8.41 3.52
N ILE A 254 -3.64 9.29 4.49
CA ILE A 254 -4.11 9.13 5.88
C ILE A 254 -5.63 9.35 5.99
N ILE A 255 -6.19 10.33 5.29
CA ILE A 255 -7.60 10.71 5.40
C ILE A 255 -8.51 9.91 4.46
N VAL A 256 -8.00 9.53 3.30
CA VAL A 256 -8.75 8.82 2.26
C VAL A 256 -8.23 7.39 2.10
N ASN A 257 -7.23 7.19 1.29
CA ASN A 257 -6.45 5.95 1.13
C ASN A 257 -5.26 6.18 0.18
N GLU A 258 -4.36 5.20 0.13
CA GLU A 258 -3.15 5.23 -0.70
C GLU A 258 -3.44 5.21 -2.22
N PHE A 259 -4.53 4.58 -2.67
CA PHE A 259 -4.88 4.55 -4.10
C PHE A 259 -5.21 5.93 -4.64
N VAL A 260 -5.97 6.74 -3.89
CA VAL A 260 -6.28 8.13 -4.25
C VAL A 260 -5.00 8.96 -4.27
N ALA A 261 -4.15 8.80 -3.25
CA ALA A 261 -2.89 9.52 -3.17
C ALA A 261 -1.97 9.18 -4.37
N PHE A 262 -1.80 7.91 -4.70
CA PHE A 262 -0.98 7.48 -5.84
C PHE A 262 -1.58 7.87 -7.19
N MET A 263 -2.89 7.84 -7.34
CA MET A 263 -3.56 8.28 -8.57
C MET A 263 -3.28 9.76 -8.84
N ASN A 264 -3.41 10.62 -7.83
CA ASN A 264 -3.11 12.04 -7.95
C ASN A 264 -1.60 12.30 -8.10
N PHE A 265 -0.76 11.53 -7.41
CA PHE A 265 0.69 11.62 -7.51
C PHE A 265 1.22 11.19 -8.88
N GLY A 266 0.56 10.26 -9.56
CA GLY A 266 0.92 9.80 -10.91
C GLY A 266 1.05 10.93 -11.92
N GLU A 267 0.28 12.01 -11.78
CA GLU A 267 0.40 13.20 -12.65
C GLU A 267 1.75 13.91 -12.48
N TYR A 268 2.36 13.86 -11.30
CA TYR A 268 3.66 14.46 -11.00
C TYR A 268 4.84 13.54 -11.36
N LEU A 269 4.58 12.28 -11.71
CA LEU A 269 5.59 11.32 -12.14
C LEU A 269 5.82 11.32 -13.65
N LYS A 270 5.00 12.03 -14.41
CA LYS A 270 5.18 12.23 -15.85
C LYS A 270 6.46 13.04 -16.15
N ALA A 271 6.83 13.12 -17.41
CA ALA A 271 7.94 13.95 -17.84
C ALA A 271 7.76 15.40 -17.37
N ASP A 272 8.82 16.06 -16.92
CA ASP A 272 8.76 17.42 -16.34
C ASP A 272 8.10 18.43 -17.26
N ALA A 273 8.30 18.29 -18.58
CA ALA A 273 7.64 19.13 -19.58
C ALA A 273 6.12 18.95 -19.59
N GLU A 274 5.62 17.73 -19.39
CA GLU A 274 4.19 17.43 -19.32
C GLU A 274 3.59 17.95 -18.02
N VAL A 275 4.29 17.77 -16.88
CA VAL A 275 3.91 18.30 -15.58
C VAL A 275 3.77 19.82 -15.64
N ALA A 276 4.75 20.50 -16.20
CA ALA A 276 4.73 21.95 -16.37
C ALA A 276 3.61 22.41 -17.34
N ALA A 277 3.38 21.68 -18.43
CA ALA A 277 2.31 21.98 -19.38
C ALA A 277 0.91 21.82 -18.76
N ALA A 278 0.76 20.94 -17.76
CA ALA A 278 -0.46 20.78 -16.97
C ALA A 278 -0.64 21.88 -15.89
N GLY A 279 0.30 22.83 -15.79
CA GLY A 279 0.29 23.88 -14.76
C GLY A 279 0.65 23.39 -13.35
N LEU A 280 1.25 22.20 -13.25
CA LEU A 280 1.68 21.62 -11.99
C LEU A 280 3.15 22.01 -11.70
N GLN A 281 3.50 22.05 -10.43
CA GLN A 281 4.88 22.26 -10.02
C GLN A 281 5.70 20.98 -10.29
N VAL A 282 6.83 21.12 -10.98
CA VAL A 282 7.79 20.02 -11.14
C VAL A 282 8.46 19.75 -9.79
N LEU A 283 8.41 18.51 -9.35
CA LEU A 283 9.03 18.05 -8.11
C LEU A 283 10.43 17.51 -8.38
N SER A 284 11.32 17.70 -7.41
CA SER A 284 12.65 17.08 -7.44
C SER A 284 12.55 15.56 -7.33
N ASP A 285 13.55 14.83 -7.87
CA ASP A 285 13.60 13.37 -7.80
C ASP A 285 13.63 12.87 -6.35
N HIS A 286 14.31 13.61 -5.48
CA HIS A 286 14.31 13.33 -4.04
C HIS A 286 12.90 13.39 -3.44
N THR A 287 12.10 14.40 -3.79
CA THR A 287 10.72 14.55 -3.32
C THR A 287 9.83 13.46 -3.92
N LYS A 288 9.97 13.16 -5.22
CA LYS A 288 9.23 12.05 -5.87
C LYS A 288 9.52 10.72 -5.17
N ALA A 289 10.78 10.43 -4.84
CA ALA A 289 11.15 9.25 -4.07
C ALA A 289 10.53 9.27 -2.67
N SER A 290 10.70 10.37 -1.91
CA SER A 290 10.19 10.52 -0.55
C SER A 290 8.66 10.32 -0.47
N ILE A 291 7.90 10.88 -1.41
CA ILE A 291 6.45 10.69 -1.52
C ILE A 291 6.14 9.22 -1.81
N SER A 292 6.86 8.58 -2.76
CA SER A 292 6.66 7.17 -3.09
C SER A 292 6.80 6.26 -1.88
N PHE A 293 7.80 6.50 -1.02
CA PHE A 293 7.97 5.78 0.24
C PHE A 293 6.88 6.12 1.25
N ALA A 294 6.60 7.39 1.49
CA ALA A 294 5.66 7.84 2.51
C ALA A 294 4.21 7.42 2.21
N VAL A 295 3.83 7.33 0.95
CA VAL A 295 2.49 6.89 0.54
C VAL A 295 2.40 5.36 0.51
N CYS A 296 3.49 4.65 0.26
CA CYS A 296 3.54 3.19 0.26
C CYS A 296 3.52 2.59 1.68
N GLY A 297 4.21 3.20 2.65
CA GLY A 297 4.44 2.67 4.01
C GLY A 297 3.43 3.02 5.07
#